data_421a984a00303efd4d72a2017935000b
#
_entry.id   421a984a00303efd4d72a2017935000b
#
_cell.length_a   1.000
_cell.length_b   1.000
_cell.length_c   1.000
_cell.angle_alpha   90.00
_cell.angle_beta   90.00
_cell.angle_gamma   90.00
#
_symmetry.space_group_name_H-M   'P 1'
#
loop_
_entity.id
_entity.type
_entity.pdbx_description
1 polymer ?
#
loop_
_entity_poly.entity_id
_entity_poly.type
_entity_poly.pdbx_seq_one_letter_code
_entity_poly.pdbx_strand_id
1 'polypeptide(L)'
;MGKNLIPSALLFDKIDEFVRVNDEMSAYRTREIALKEGIMGGYTCGAVTQGFMQYANSHPFTENDMVVLIFPDHGSRYMTKVYSDEWMAEQGFTNNCIHNYDHVFQPVIIR
;
A
#
# COMPACT_ATOMS: atom_id res chain seq x y z
N MET A 1 7.06 2.99 -7.59
CA MET A 1 7.39 3.09 -6.14
C MET A 1 8.41 2.02 -5.77
N GLY A 2 9.21 2.27 -4.74
CA GLY A 2 10.26 1.35 -4.31
C GLY A 2 11.62 1.64 -4.94
N LYS A 3 12.58 0.80 -4.63
CA LYS A 3 13.96 0.92 -5.09
C LYS A 3 14.44 -0.40 -5.70
N ASN A 4 15.34 -0.29 -6.68
CA ASN A 4 15.90 -1.45 -7.37
C ASN A 4 17.10 -2.05 -6.64
N LEU A 5 17.29 -1.71 -5.38
CA LEU A 5 18.37 -2.22 -4.55
C LEU A 5 17.88 -2.56 -3.16
N ILE A 6 18.56 -3.49 -2.52
CA ILE A 6 18.34 -3.85 -1.11
C ILE A 6 19.28 -2.99 -0.28
N PRO A 7 18.77 -2.04 0.53
CA PRO A 7 19.63 -1.21 1.37
C PRO A 7 20.31 -2.02 2.46
N SER A 8 21.53 -1.65 2.82
CA SER A 8 22.29 -2.31 3.88
C SER A 8 21.63 -2.18 5.28
N ALA A 9 20.78 -1.18 5.44
CA ALA A 9 20.01 -0.98 6.66
C ALA A 9 18.90 -2.03 6.86
N LEU A 10 18.55 -2.79 5.81
CA LEU A 10 17.53 -3.82 5.89
C LEU A 10 18.09 -5.07 6.57
N LEU A 11 17.59 -5.36 7.76
CA LEU A 11 17.97 -6.52 8.56
C LEU A 11 16.94 -7.63 8.38
N PHE A 12 17.20 -8.56 7.49
CA PHE A 12 16.27 -9.64 7.16
C PHE A 12 15.90 -10.52 8.36
N ASP A 13 16.82 -10.70 9.29
CA ASP A 13 16.59 -11.49 10.53
C ASP A 13 15.60 -10.83 11.49
N LYS A 14 15.26 -9.57 11.28
CA LYS A 14 14.27 -8.82 12.09
C LYS A 14 12.90 -8.73 11.41
N ILE A 15 12.75 -9.30 10.22
CA ILE A 15 11.52 -9.25 9.45
C ILE A 15 10.92 -10.65 9.38
N ASP A 16 9.68 -10.77 9.81
CA ASP A 16 8.98 -12.06 9.80
C ASP A 16 8.45 -12.40 8.40
N GLU A 17 7.85 -11.43 7.72
CA GLU A 17 7.21 -11.66 6.43
C GLU A 17 7.30 -10.43 5.51
N PHE A 18 7.25 -10.69 4.19
CA PHE A 18 7.15 -9.68 3.16
C PHE A 18 5.87 -9.88 2.36
N VAL A 19 5.14 -8.81 2.13
CA VAL A 19 3.93 -8.83 1.31
C VAL A 19 4.16 -7.96 0.08
N ARG A 20 3.94 -8.53 -1.09
CA ARG A 20 4.05 -7.78 -2.35
C ARG A 20 2.77 -7.01 -2.61
N VAL A 21 2.92 -5.73 -2.95
CA VAL A 21 1.82 -4.87 -3.38
C VAL A 21 2.10 -4.31 -4.77
N ASN A 22 1.06 -3.88 -5.45
CA ASN A 22 1.17 -3.28 -6.78
C ASN A 22 1.00 -1.76 -6.69
N ASP A 23 1.62 -1.05 -7.60
CA ASP A 23 1.66 0.42 -7.57
C ASP A 23 0.29 1.05 -7.78
N GLU A 24 -0.50 0.52 -8.70
CA GLU A 24 -1.84 1.03 -8.98
C GLU A 24 -2.76 0.93 -7.77
N MET A 25 -2.82 -0.24 -7.15
CA MET A 25 -3.64 -0.45 -5.95
C MET A 25 -3.16 0.42 -4.79
N SER A 26 -1.87 0.57 -4.65
CA SER A 26 -1.28 1.45 -3.63
C SER A 26 -1.69 2.91 -3.83
N ALA A 27 -1.70 3.38 -5.08
CA ALA A 27 -2.12 4.73 -5.42
C ALA A 27 -3.59 4.96 -5.07
N TYR A 28 -4.48 4.07 -5.48
CA TYR A 28 -5.89 4.18 -5.16
C TYR A 28 -6.17 4.06 -3.66
N ARG A 29 -5.45 3.18 -2.97
CA ARG A 29 -5.57 3.05 -1.52
C ARG A 29 -5.15 4.33 -0.79
N THR A 30 -4.10 4.99 -1.28
CA THR A 30 -3.68 6.29 -0.75
C THR A 30 -4.80 7.32 -0.84
N ARG A 31 -5.46 7.41 -1.99
CA ARG A 31 -6.60 8.30 -2.19
C ARG A 31 -7.79 7.92 -1.32
N GLU A 32 -8.06 6.65 -1.19
CA GLU A 32 -9.18 6.15 -0.38
C GLU A 32 -9.01 6.49 1.10
N ILE A 33 -7.80 6.35 1.63
CA ILE A 33 -7.49 6.74 3.02
C ILE A 33 -7.76 8.23 3.22
N ALA A 34 -7.32 9.07 2.29
CA ALA A 34 -7.57 10.50 2.35
C ALA A 34 -9.07 10.82 2.34
N LEU A 35 -9.83 10.15 1.48
CA LEU A 35 -11.26 10.36 1.32
C LEU A 35 -12.07 9.87 2.53
N LYS A 36 -11.77 8.68 3.01
CA LYS A 36 -12.56 8.04 4.09
C LYS A 36 -12.14 8.43 5.49
N GLU A 37 -10.84 8.64 5.69
CA GLU A 37 -10.29 8.88 7.02
C GLU A 37 -9.78 10.31 7.22
N GLY A 38 -9.74 11.12 6.16
CA GLY A 38 -9.18 12.47 6.23
C GLY A 38 -7.67 12.51 6.45
N ILE A 39 -6.98 11.41 6.19
CA ILE A 39 -5.52 11.30 6.37
C ILE A 39 -4.84 11.45 5.02
N MET A 40 -4.18 12.57 4.80
CA MET A 40 -3.43 12.82 3.58
C MET A 40 -2.01 12.27 3.70
N GLY A 41 -1.89 10.97 3.54
CA GLY A 41 -0.59 10.28 3.57
C GLY A 41 0.11 10.28 2.22
N GLY A 42 1.39 9.91 2.22
CA GLY A 42 2.16 9.69 1.00
C GLY A 42 1.82 8.35 0.33
N TYR A 43 2.44 8.12 -0.80
CA TYR A 43 2.19 6.94 -1.64
C TYR A 43 2.42 5.62 -0.87
N THR A 44 3.46 5.56 -0.05
CA THR A 44 3.78 4.37 0.75
C THR A 44 2.69 4.07 1.81
N CYS A 45 1.94 5.07 2.26
CA CYS A 45 0.81 4.84 3.18
C CYS A 45 -0.25 3.94 2.54
N GLY A 46 -0.54 4.16 1.28
CA GLY A 46 -1.43 3.28 0.51
C GLY A 46 -0.86 1.89 0.34
N ALA A 47 0.44 1.79 0.06
CA ALA A 47 1.13 0.50 -0.08
C ALA A 47 1.07 -0.32 1.21
N VAL A 48 1.36 0.30 2.35
CA VAL A 48 1.30 -0.37 3.66
C VAL A 48 -0.10 -0.85 3.97
N THR A 49 -1.09 0.00 3.76
CA THR A 49 -2.50 -0.36 3.99
C THR A 49 -2.96 -1.47 3.05
N GLN A 50 -2.59 -1.39 1.79
CA GLN A 50 -2.91 -2.43 0.81
C GLN A 50 -2.27 -3.76 1.19
N GLY A 51 -1.00 -3.74 1.60
CA GLY A 51 -0.30 -4.94 2.07
C GLY A 51 -0.97 -5.57 3.27
N PHE A 52 -1.40 -4.75 4.25
CA PHE A 52 -2.15 -5.24 5.39
C PHE A 52 -3.47 -5.89 4.97
N MET A 53 -4.23 -5.27 4.08
CA MET A 53 -5.51 -5.83 3.64
C MET A 53 -5.34 -7.17 2.92
N GLN A 54 -4.31 -7.30 2.08
CA GLN A 54 -3.98 -8.57 1.43
C GLN A 54 -3.58 -9.64 2.45
N TYR A 55 -2.77 -9.29 3.43
CA TYR A 55 -2.35 -10.19 4.49
C TYR A 55 -3.54 -10.64 5.34
N ALA A 56 -4.43 -9.73 5.71
CA ALA A 56 -5.60 -10.01 6.53
C ALA A 56 -6.59 -10.98 5.86
N ASN A 57 -6.63 -11.04 4.53
CA ASN A 57 -7.47 -12.00 3.81
C ASN A 57 -7.06 -13.46 4.08
N SER A 58 -5.77 -13.70 4.30
CA SER A 58 -5.21 -15.03 4.57
C SER A 58 -4.96 -15.29 6.04
N HIS A 59 -4.89 -14.24 6.84
CA HIS A 59 -4.58 -14.29 8.28
C HIS A 59 -5.62 -13.48 9.05
N PRO A 60 -6.77 -14.08 9.38
CA PRO A 60 -7.86 -13.37 10.04
C PRO A 60 -7.42 -12.75 11.37
N PHE A 61 -7.79 -11.49 11.56
CA PHE A 61 -7.58 -10.77 12.82
C PHE A 61 -8.86 -10.76 13.63
N THR A 62 -8.72 -10.70 14.95
CA THR A 62 -9.84 -10.57 15.89
C THR A 62 -9.83 -9.18 16.52
N GLU A 63 -10.87 -8.82 17.23
CA GLU A 63 -10.96 -7.56 17.97
C GLU A 63 -9.90 -7.41 19.08
N ASN A 64 -9.27 -8.52 19.49
CA ASN A 64 -8.20 -8.52 20.49
C ASN A 64 -6.81 -8.27 19.87
N ASP A 65 -6.70 -8.29 18.57
CA ASP A 65 -5.43 -8.04 17.87
C ASP A 65 -5.20 -6.54 17.70
N MET A 66 -3.96 -6.11 17.85
CA MET A 66 -3.55 -4.74 17.57
C MET A 66 -2.67 -4.73 16.32
N VAL A 67 -3.06 -3.93 15.34
CA VAL A 67 -2.29 -3.74 14.11
C VAL A 67 -1.78 -2.31 14.05
N VAL A 68 -0.48 -2.17 13.83
CA VAL A 68 0.16 -0.85 13.67
C VAL A 68 0.64 -0.72 12.24
N LEU A 69 0.14 0.28 11.53
CA LEU A 69 0.57 0.64 10.18
C LEU A 69 1.40 1.92 10.25
N ILE A 70 2.64 1.86 9.76
CA ILE A 70 3.52 3.04 9.77
C ILE A 70 3.31 3.83 8.48
N PHE A 71 2.90 5.08 8.60
CA PHE A 71 2.74 6.02 7.50
C PHE A 71 3.96 6.95 7.48
N PRO A 72 4.93 6.71 6.58
CA PRO A 72 6.26 7.32 6.69
C PRO A 72 6.34 8.77 6.27
N ASP A 73 5.40 9.25 5.44
CA ASP A 73 5.43 10.62 4.95
C ASP A 73 4.05 11.19 4.66
N HIS A 74 4.01 12.51 4.44
CA HIS A 74 2.79 13.26 4.18
C HIS A 74 2.51 13.37 2.68
N GLY A 75 1.22 13.46 2.32
CA GLY A 75 0.77 13.54 0.94
C GLY A 75 1.14 14.82 0.20
N SER A 76 1.62 15.86 0.89
CA SER A 76 2.05 17.13 0.27
C SER A 76 3.12 16.95 -0.81
N ARG A 77 3.91 15.89 -0.73
CA ARG A 77 4.91 15.53 -1.74
C ARG A 77 4.33 14.91 -3.00
N TYR A 78 3.04 14.56 -2.98
CA TYR A 78 2.39 13.73 -4.00
C TYR A 78 1.21 14.43 -4.66
N MET A 79 1.08 15.74 -4.48
CA MET A 79 -0.03 16.53 -5.05
C MET A 79 -0.05 16.50 -6.58
N THR A 80 1.14 16.43 -7.20
CA THR A 80 1.31 16.33 -8.66
C THR A 80 1.48 14.89 -9.15
N LYS A 81 1.31 13.92 -8.26
CA LYS A 81 1.43 12.49 -8.55
C LYS A 81 0.14 11.77 -8.12
N VAL A 82 0.19 10.98 -7.07
CA VAL A 82 -0.92 10.11 -6.67
C VAL A 82 -2.24 10.85 -6.43
N TYR A 83 -2.20 12.13 -6.04
CA TYR A 83 -3.39 12.96 -5.87
C TYR A 83 -3.81 13.73 -7.12
N SER A 84 -3.09 13.57 -8.24
CA SER A 84 -3.42 14.17 -9.54
C SER A 84 -4.09 13.16 -10.44
N ASP A 85 -5.29 13.48 -10.93
CA ASP A 85 -6.01 12.62 -11.87
C ASP A 85 -5.26 12.48 -13.19
N GLU A 86 -4.60 13.56 -13.65
CA GLU A 86 -3.76 13.55 -14.85
C GLU A 86 -2.61 12.57 -14.72
N TRP A 87 -1.89 12.62 -13.61
CA TRP A 87 -0.79 11.69 -13.35
C TRP A 87 -1.28 10.24 -13.28
N MET A 88 -2.41 9.99 -12.63
CA MET A 88 -3.00 8.64 -12.56
C MET A 88 -3.30 8.09 -13.96
N ALA A 89 -3.85 8.93 -14.83
CA ALA A 89 -4.12 8.55 -16.22
C ALA A 89 -2.83 8.29 -17.01
N GLU A 90 -1.81 9.13 -16.84
CA GLU A 90 -0.49 8.95 -17.47
C GLU A 90 0.18 7.64 -17.06
N GLN A 91 -0.02 7.20 -15.82
CA GLN A 91 0.48 5.90 -15.36
C GLN A 91 -0.33 4.72 -15.90
N GLY A 92 -1.45 4.96 -16.57
CA GLY A 92 -2.35 3.92 -17.04
C GLY A 92 -3.16 3.28 -15.89
N PHE A 93 -3.28 3.94 -14.77
CA PHE A 93 -4.04 3.44 -13.62
C PHE A 93 -5.54 3.60 -13.89
N THR A 94 -6.24 2.48 -13.92
CA THR A 94 -7.68 2.42 -14.10
C THR A 94 -8.33 1.92 -12.82
N ASN A 95 -9.50 2.39 -12.50
CA ASN A 95 -10.17 2.08 -11.24
C ASN A 95 -10.60 0.60 -11.09
N ASN A 96 -10.24 -0.25 -12.02
CA ASN A 96 -10.75 -1.62 -12.09
C ASN A 96 -10.11 -2.56 -11.06
N CYS A 97 -8.87 -2.30 -10.65
CA CYS A 97 -8.16 -3.22 -9.75
C CYS A 97 -8.66 -3.16 -8.30
N ILE A 98 -9.24 -2.04 -7.86
CA ILE A 98 -9.71 -1.90 -6.47
C ILE A 98 -10.83 -2.88 -6.15
N HIS A 99 -11.71 -3.12 -7.11
CA HIS A 99 -12.86 -3.99 -6.93
C HIS A 99 -12.54 -5.47 -7.01
N ASN A 100 -11.35 -5.82 -7.52
CA ASN A 100 -10.95 -7.20 -7.79
C ASN A 100 -9.70 -7.64 -7.01
N TYR A 101 -9.20 -6.83 -6.10
CA TYR A 101 -7.93 -7.13 -5.42
C TYR A 101 -7.97 -8.43 -4.62
N ASP A 102 -9.13 -8.81 -4.09
CA ASP A 102 -9.30 -10.04 -3.32
C ASP A 102 -9.09 -11.30 -4.17
N HIS A 103 -9.36 -11.21 -5.45
CA HIS A 103 -9.29 -12.34 -6.38
C HIS A 103 -7.99 -12.36 -7.20
N VAL A 104 -7.46 -11.19 -7.53
CA VAL A 104 -6.34 -11.06 -8.46
C VAL A 104 -4.99 -11.04 -7.77
N PHE A 105 -4.93 -10.46 -6.57
CA PHE A 105 -3.68 -10.25 -5.85
C PHE A 105 -3.66 -11.01 -4.54
N GLN A 106 -3.22 -12.25 -4.62
CA GLN A 106 -2.92 -13.02 -3.41
C GLN A 106 -1.68 -12.44 -2.72
N PRO A 107 -1.64 -12.42 -1.38
CA PRO A 107 -0.44 -12.00 -0.68
C PRO A 107 0.73 -12.93 -1.03
N VAL A 108 1.83 -12.33 -1.45
CA VAL A 108 3.08 -13.06 -1.63
C VAL A 108 3.94 -12.78 -0.40
N ILE A 109 4.15 -13.79 0.39
CA ILE A 109 4.92 -13.70 1.63
C ILE A 109 6.28 -14.31 1.38
N ILE A 110 7.33 -13.52 1.58
CA ILE A 110 8.72 -13.92 1.41
C ILE A 110 9.37 -13.91 2.78
N ARG A 111 9.94 -15.02 3.16
CA ARG A 111 10.72 -15.13 4.41
C ARG A 111 12.19 -15.27 4.12
#